data_ac65e6cf71197379aa58fba581c47113
#
_entry.id   ac65e6cf71197379aa58fba581c47113
#
_cell.length_a   1.000
_cell.length_b   1.000
_cell.length_c   1.000
_cell.angle_alpha   90.00
_cell.angle_beta   90.00
_cell.angle_gamma   90.00
#
_symmetry.space_group_name_H-M   'P 1'
#
loop_
_entity.id
_entity.type
_entity.pdbx_description
1 polymer ?
#
loop_
_entity_poly.entity_id
_entity_poly.type
_entity_poly.pdbx_seq_one_letter_code
_entity_poly.pdbx_strand_id
1 'polypeptide(L)'
;MFDVNGFDQIQNELIDYAYDFKEREPKGESISNQGGWHSPDFHVNDEFDTLHSFLINCLAGFPVIDESINIKISAWVNINKPGDYNTKHNHPDCNLAGVLWIKAPKDSGNIVFDNPTAFQSNTEIDSYTTDFKDQFKFYQSYFFPPTEGRILVFPSHLVHKVEVNKSNEDRISVSFNIKLSGGRMKRRGNVSIPRWDFDWSGNK
;
A
#
# COMPACT_ATOMS: atom_id res chain seq x y z
N MET A 1 6.23 6.13 2.03
CA MET A 1 5.05 7.04 2.24
C MET A 1 5.45 8.44 1.82
N PHE A 2 4.60 9.14 1.10
CA PHE A 2 4.83 10.53 0.70
C PHE A 2 3.48 11.23 0.49
N ASP A 3 3.46 12.54 0.71
CA ASP A 3 2.30 13.38 0.50
C ASP A 3 2.36 14.00 -0.89
N VAL A 4 1.21 14.11 -1.55
CA VAL A 4 1.11 14.60 -2.92
C VAL A 4 0.97 16.12 -2.92
N ASN A 5 1.92 16.79 -3.54
CA ASN A 5 1.88 18.26 -3.66
C ASN A 5 0.69 18.69 -4.52
N GLY A 6 -0.07 19.68 -4.05
CA GLY A 6 -1.22 20.22 -4.79
C GLY A 6 -2.47 19.31 -4.78
N PHE A 7 -2.52 18.31 -3.91
CA PHE A 7 -3.66 17.41 -3.81
C PHE A 7 -4.99 18.13 -3.59
N ASP A 8 -4.99 19.15 -2.74
CA ASP A 8 -6.20 19.93 -2.42
C ASP A 8 -6.87 20.55 -3.65
N GLN A 9 -6.12 20.78 -4.72
CA GLN A 9 -6.63 21.37 -5.96
C GLN A 9 -7.45 20.40 -6.79
N ILE A 10 -7.19 19.09 -6.66
CA ILE A 10 -7.79 18.03 -7.46
C ILE A 10 -8.67 17.08 -6.63
N GLN A 11 -8.67 17.20 -5.30
CA GLN A 11 -9.38 16.29 -4.41
C GLN A 11 -10.86 16.15 -4.76
N ASN A 12 -11.56 17.27 -4.97
CA ASN A 12 -12.99 17.27 -5.30
C ASN A 12 -13.25 16.57 -6.65
N GLU A 13 -12.41 16.81 -7.65
CA GLU A 13 -12.51 16.15 -8.95
C GLU A 13 -12.35 14.64 -8.82
N LEU A 14 -11.41 14.19 -7.98
CA LEU A 14 -11.19 12.76 -7.72
C LEU A 14 -12.35 12.13 -6.93
N ILE A 15 -12.98 12.87 -6.02
CA ILE A 15 -14.17 12.41 -5.29
C ILE A 15 -15.34 12.24 -6.27
N ASP A 16 -15.63 13.25 -7.08
CA ASP A 16 -16.69 13.22 -8.08
C ASP A 16 -16.46 12.05 -9.06
N TYR A 17 -15.25 11.93 -9.56
CA TYR A 17 -14.85 10.80 -10.41
C TYR A 17 -15.16 9.43 -9.76
N ALA A 18 -14.84 9.26 -8.48
CA ALA A 18 -15.08 7.99 -7.78
C ALA A 18 -16.59 7.65 -7.71
N TYR A 19 -17.43 8.62 -7.46
CA TYR A 19 -18.87 8.43 -7.43
C TYR A 19 -19.47 8.20 -8.83
N ASP A 20 -19.02 8.96 -9.83
CA ASP A 20 -19.42 8.76 -11.24
C ASP A 20 -19.03 7.37 -11.75
N PHE A 21 -17.85 6.89 -11.35
CA PHE A 21 -17.43 5.54 -11.72
C PHE A 21 -18.34 4.48 -11.08
N LYS A 22 -18.72 4.68 -9.82
CA LYS A 22 -19.66 3.81 -9.14
C LYS A 22 -21.06 3.82 -9.78
N GLU A 23 -21.52 4.96 -10.27
CA GLU A 23 -22.81 5.05 -10.98
C GLU A 23 -22.78 4.31 -12.31
N ARG A 24 -21.65 4.33 -13.03
CA ARG A 24 -21.46 3.60 -14.29
C ARG A 24 -21.27 2.10 -14.09
N GLU A 25 -20.61 1.70 -13.01
CA GLU A 25 -20.29 0.31 -12.68
C GLU A 25 -20.84 -0.08 -11.28
N PRO A 26 -22.17 -0.03 -11.08
CA PRO A 26 -22.75 -0.13 -9.74
C PRO A 26 -22.57 -1.49 -9.08
N LYS A 27 -22.34 -2.54 -9.87
CA LYS A 27 -22.11 -3.89 -9.35
C LYS A 27 -20.79 -3.99 -8.61
N GLY A 28 -19.74 -3.34 -9.15
CA GLY A 28 -18.38 -3.49 -8.62
C GLY A 28 -17.89 -4.93 -8.55
N GLU A 29 -16.82 -5.12 -7.81
CA GLU A 29 -16.19 -6.43 -7.59
C GLU A 29 -16.14 -6.78 -6.10
N SER A 30 -16.07 -8.08 -5.79
CA SER A 30 -15.95 -8.59 -4.44
C SER A 30 -14.64 -9.37 -4.34
N ILE A 31 -13.63 -8.76 -3.76
CA ILE A 31 -12.27 -9.31 -3.61
C ILE A 31 -11.95 -9.45 -2.11
N SER A 32 -11.38 -8.42 -1.51
CA SER A 32 -11.11 -8.38 -0.06
C SER A 32 -12.13 -7.54 0.72
N ASN A 33 -12.95 -6.77 0.02
CA ASN A 33 -13.94 -5.88 0.60
C ASN A 33 -15.09 -6.66 1.28
N GLN A 34 -15.48 -6.18 2.45
CA GLN A 34 -16.65 -6.61 3.19
C GLN A 34 -17.58 -5.40 3.32
N GLY A 35 -18.72 -5.43 2.68
CA GLY A 35 -19.47 -4.24 2.32
C GLY A 35 -18.72 -3.47 1.23
N GLY A 36 -18.77 -2.17 1.22
CA GLY A 36 -17.99 -1.31 0.34
C GLY A 36 -18.08 -1.62 -1.17
N TRP A 37 -17.89 -0.61 -1.97
CA TRP A 37 -17.78 -0.77 -3.41
C TRP A 37 -16.33 -0.78 -3.85
N HIS A 38 -15.95 -1.74 -4.68
CA HIS A 38 -14.65 -1.90 -5.31
C HIS A 38 -14.88 -1.84 -6.82
N SER A 39 -14.25 -0.90 -7.52
CA SER A 39 -14.41 -0.79 -8.97
C SER A 39 -13.78 -1.99 -9.70
N PRO A 40 -14.16 -2.26 -10.95
CA PRO A 40 -13.30 -3.02 -11.84
C PRO A 40 -11.90 -2.41 -11.93
N ASP A 41 -10.90 -3.27 -12.17
CA ASP A 41 -9.54 -2.82 -12.43
C ASP A 41 -9.48 -1.98 -13.70
N PHE A 42 -8.74 -0.89 -13.66
CA PHE A 42 -8.39 -0.13 -14.84
C PHE A 42 -6.87 -0.11 -15.04
N HIS A 43 -6.46 -0.27 -16.29
CA HIS A 43 -5.05 -0.07 -16.62
C HIS A 43 -4.80 1.41 -16.77
N VAL A 44 -3.77 1.86 -16.10
CA VAL A 44 -3.36 3.25 -16.05
C VAL A 44 -2.99 3.83 -17.44
N ASN A 45 -2.98 3.02 -18.49
CA ASN A 45 -2.72 3.43 -19.88
C ASN A 45 -4.00 3.69 -20.70
N ASP A 46 -5.18 3.38 -20.18
CA ASP A 46 -6.42 3.45 -20.91
C ASP A 46 -7.34 4.55 -20.34
N GLU A 47 -7.48 5.65 -21.10
CA GLU A 47 -8.56 6.65 -21.08
C GLU A 47 -8.90 7.42 -19.77
N PHE A 48 -8.18 7.22 -18.66
CA PHE A 48 -8.41 7.98 -17.43
C PHE A 48 -7.38 9.09 -17.26
N ASP A 49 -7.49 10.13 -18.04
CA ASP A 49 -6.48 11.18 -18.15
C ASP A 49 -6.07 11.79 -16.81
N THR A 50 -7.02 12.15 -15.94
CA THR A 50 -6.69 12.85 -14.70
C THR A 50 -6.09 11.93 -13.65
N LEU A 51 -6.76 10.81 -13.31
CA LEU A 51 -6.29 9.90 -12.27
C LEU A 51 -5.02 9.17 -12.72
N HIS A 52 -4.96 8.77 -14.00
CA HIS A 52 -3.79 8.16 -14.61
C HIS A 52 -2.59 9.11 -14.56
N SER A 53 -2.73 10.30 -15.12
CA SER A 53 -1.68 11.31 -15.14
C SER A 53 -1.23 11.66 -13.74
N PHE A 54 -2.17 11.74 -12.80
CA PHE A 54 -1.88 11.98 -11.41
C PHE A 54 -1.07 10.84 -10.77
N LEU A 55 -1.48 9.58 -10.92
CA LEU A 55 -0.74 8.43 -10.38
C LEU A 55 0.65 8.30 -11.02
N ILE A 56 0.77 8.47 -12.33
CA ILE A 56 2.08 8.46 -13.02
C ILE A 56 2.98 9.56 -12.48
N ASN A 57 2.48 10.78 -12.33
CA ASN A 57 3.28 11.89 -11.79
C ASN A 57 3.70 11.63 -10.33
N CYS A 58 2.81 11.07 -9.52
CA CYS A 58 3.14 10.70 -8.14
C CYS A 58 4.19 9.58 -8.07
N LEU A 59 4.15 8.64 -9.01
CA LEU A 59 5.07 7.51 -9.06
C LEU A 59 6.34 7.80 -9.86
N ALA A 60 6.38 8.87 -10.66
CA ALA A 60 7.56 9.28 -11.43
C ALA A 60 8.77 9.61 -10.54
N GLY A 61 8.54 10.02 -9.29
CA GLY A 61 9.58 10.18 -8.27
C GLY A 61 10.02 8.87 -7.60
N PHE A 62 9.41 7.74 -7.96
CA PHE A 62 9.82 6.45 -7.42
C PHE A 62 11.15 6.03 -8.06
N PRO A 63 12.18 5.68 -7.28
CA PRO A 63 13.47 5.31 -7.86
C PRO A 63 13.33 4.02 -8.67
N VAL A 64 13.11 4.16 -9.95
CA VAL A 64 13.14 3.04 -10.88
C VAL A 64 14.57 2.62 -11.09
N ILE A 65 14.84 1.37 -10.85
CA ILE A 65 16.19 0.83 -10.68
C ILE A 65 16.95 0.74 -12.01
N ASP A 66 16.26 0.73 -13.16
CA ASP A 66 16.88 0.58 -14.49
C ASP A 66 15.90 1.05 -15.58
N GLU A 67 16.37 1.82 -16.56
CA GLU A 67 15.59 2.31 -17.70
C GLU A 67 15.04 1.19 -18.61
N SER A 68 15.57 -0.03 -18.48
CA SER A 68 15.10 -1.21 -19.22
C SER A 68 13.91 -1.93 -18.56
N ILE A 69 13.43 -1.43 -17.42
CA ILE A 69 12.29 -2.04 -16.70
C ILE A 69 10.98 -1.45 -17.23
N ASN A 70 10.10 -2.33 -17.70
CA ASN A 70 8.73 -1.96 -17.99
C ASN A 70 7.92 -1.95 -16.69
N ILE A 71 7.21 -0.85 -16.46
CA ILE A 71 6.30 -0.66 -15.34
C ILE A 71 4.88 -0.78 -15.86
N LYS A 72 4.11 -1.71 -15.28
CA LYS A 72 2.67 -1.82 -15.54
C LYS A 72 1.95 -1.53 -14.23
N ILE A 73 0.98 -0.61 -14.28
CA ILE A 73 0.17 -0.23 -13.12
C ILE A 73 -1.28 -0.59 -13.44
N SER A 74 -1.91 -1.36 -12.56
CA SER A 74 -3.36 -1.53 -12.50
C SER A 74 -3.87 -0.87 -11.22
N ALA A 75 -5.03 -0.26 -11.29
CA ALA A 75 -5.62 0.48 -10.18
C ALA A 75 -7.13 0.23 -10.08
N TRP A 76 -7.68 0.48 -8.91
CA TRP A 76 -9.12 0.42 -8.64
C TRP A 76 -9.50 1.41 -7.56
N VAL A 77 -10.73 1.87 -7.62
CA VAL A 77 -11.33 2.76 -6.62
C VAL A 77 -12.04 1.93 -5.55
N ASN A 78 -11.86 2.30 -4.29
CA ASN A 78 -12.64 1.76 -3.18
C ASN A 78 -13.49 2.88 -2.55
N ILE A 79 -14.77 2.61 -2.34
CA ILE A 79 -15.68 3.44 -1.54
C ILE A 79 -16.20 2.59 -0.39
N ASN A 80 -15.71 2.86 0.81
CA ASN A 80 -16.07 2.17 2.04
C ASN A 80 -16.99 3.04 2.88
N LYS A 81 -18.26 2.63 3.00
CA LYS A 81 -19.26 3.27 3.85
C LYS A 81 -18.96 3.02 5.34
N PRO A 82 -19.64 3.71 6.25
CA PRO A 82 -19.63 3.34 7.66
C PRO A 82 -19.94 1.85 7.86
N GLY A 83 -19.06 1.14 8.58
CA GLY A 83 -19.15 -0.29 8.83
C GLY A 83 -18.36 -1.18 7.85
N ASP A 84 -17.94 -0.68 6.71
CA ASP A 84 -17.20 -1.45 5.71
C ASP A 84 -15.71 -1.58 6.05
N TYR A 85 -15.09 -2.66 5.57
CA TYR A 85 -13.66 -2.96 5.82
C TYR A 85 -13.09 -3.86 4.72
N ASN A 86 -11.77 -4.13 4.76
CA ASN A 86 -11.14 -5.14 3.92
C ASN A 86 -10.49 -6.22 4.78
N THR A 87 -10.74 -7.48 4.43
CA THR A 87 -10.16 -8.64 5.11
C THR A 87 -8.65 -8.74 4.86
N LYS A 88 -7.97 -9.58 5.64
CA LYS A 88 -6.55 -9.87 5.43
C LYS A 88 -6.30 -10.45 4.04
N HIS A 89 -5.36 -9.87 3.31
CA HIS A 89 -4.96 -10.29 1.97
C HIS A 89 -3.54 -9.81 1.64
N ASN A 90 -3.01 -10.24 0.51
CA ASN A 90 -1.82 -9.72 -0.13
C ASN A 90 -2.05 -9.64 -1.66
N HIS A 91 -1.07 -9.17 -2.42
CA HIS A 91 -1.17 -8.99 -3.86
C HIS A 91 -0.16 -9.89 -4.60
N PRO A 92 -0.53 -11.14 -4.99
CA PRO A 92 0.43 -12.14 -5.44
C PRO A 92 1.08 -11.85 -6.81
N ASP A 93 0.38 -11.18 -7.71
CA ASP A 93 0.78 -11.05 -9.12
C ASP A 93 1.52 -9.75 -9.47
N CYS A 94 2.00 -9.02 -8.47
CA CYS A 94 2.74 -7.77 -8.64
C CYS A 94 3.97 -7.70 -7.72
N ASN A 95 4.79 -6.68 -7.89
CA ASN A 95 6.00 -6.48 -7.10
C ASN A 95 5.74 -5.52 -5.92
N LEU A 96 4.98 -4.47 -6.18
CA LEU A 96 4.59 -3.48 -5.20
C LEU A 96 3.09 -3.26 -5.29
N ALA A 97 2.49 -2.92 -4.17
CA ALA A 97 1.13 -2.43 -4.07
C ALA A 97 1.11 -1.07 -3.38
N GLY A 98 0.03 -0.34 -3.52
CA GLY A 98 -0.08 0.94 -2.87
C GLY A 98 -1.51 1.42 -2.74
N VAL A 99 -1.67 2.50 -2.00
CA VAL A 99 -2.94 3.19 -1.80
C VAL A 99 -2.71 4.70 -1.76
N LEU A 100 -3.59 5.43 -2.44
CA LEU A 100 -3.79 6.87 -2.31
C LEU A 100 -5.12 7.10 -1.60
N TRP A 101 -5.14 7.84 -0.50
CA TRP A 101 -6.38 8.23 0.15
C TRP A 101 -6.90 9.54 -0.43
N ILE A 102 -8.10 9.47 -1.01
CA ILE A 102 -8.79 10.62 -1.60
C ILE A 102 -9.65 11.31 -0.56
N LYS A 103 -10.46 10.54 0.18
CA LYS A 103 -11.28 11.02 1.30
C LYS A 103 -11.07 10.10 2.49
N ALA A 104 -10.64 10.66 3.61
CA ALA A 104 -10.25 9.91 4.80
C ALA A 104 -10.79 10.57 6.08
N PRO A 105 -12.09 10.43 6.37
CA PRO A 105 -12.67 10.97 7.59
C PRO A 105 -11.97 10.43 8.83
N LYS A 106 -12.00 11.20 9.91
CA LYS A 106 -11.49 10.73 11.20
C LYS A 106 -12.17 9.40 11.59
N ASP A 107 -11.39 8.47 12.12
CA ASP A 107 -11.84 7.13 12.52
C ASP A 107 -12.32 6.23 11.36
N SER A 108 -11.94 6.53 10.12
CA SER A 108 -12.32 5.73 8.94
C SER A 108 -11.52 4.42 8.78
N GLY A 109 -10.68 4.05 9.75
CA GLY A 109 -9.96 2.78 9.83
C GLY A 109 -8.56 2.81 9.21
N ASN A 110 -7.59 2.23 9.91
CA ASN A 110 -6.20 2.14 9.47
C ASN A 110 -6.00 1.03 8.45
N ILE A 111 -4.98 1.15 7.60
CA ILE A 111 -4.36 -0.01 6.98
C ILE A 111 -3.39 -0.62 7.99
N VAL A 112 -3.48 -1.94 8.18
CA VAL A 112 -2.73 -2.66 9.20
C VAL A 112 -1.97 -3.79 8.54
N PHE A 113 -0.64 -3.78 8.67
CA PHE A 113 0.25 -4.81 8.17
C PHE A 113 0.61 -5.76 9.29
N ASP A 114 0.55 -7.06 9.02
CA ASP A 114 1.15 -8.05 9.89
C ASP A 114 2.68 -7.98 9.76
N ASN A 115 3.39 -8.16 10.87
CA ASN A 115 4.84 -8.25 10.83
C ASN A 115 5.24 -9.54 10.09
N PRO A 116 5.99 -9.45 8.97
CA PRO A 116 6.38 -10.63 8.20
C PRO A 116 7.47 -11.48 8.87
N THR A 117 8.03 -11.02 9.98
CA THR A 117 9.13 -11.71 10.67
C THR A 117 8.58 -12.79 11.58
N ALA A 118 8.63 -14.06 11.14
CA ALA A 118 8.18 -15.21 11.91
C ALA A 118 8.83 -15.33 13.30
N PHE A 119 10.09 -14.89 13.44
CA PHE A 119 10.79 -14.85 14.72
C PHE A 119 10.04 -14.03 15.77
N GLN A 120 9.51 -12.88 15.39
CA GLN A 120 8.77 -12.02 16.32
C GLN A 120 7.42 -12.62 16.75
N SER A 121 6.83 -13.50 15.93
CA SER A 121 5.61 -14.20 16.27
C SER A 121 5.82 -15.29 17.32
N ASN A 122 7.07 -15.77 17.47
CA ASN A 122 7.43 -16.82 18.43
C ASN A 122 8.05 -16.28 19.72
N THR A 123 8.16 -14.98 19.86
CA THR A 123 8.68 -14.33 21.07
C THR A 123 7.53 -13.71 21.87
N GLU A 124 7.70 -13.63 23.19
CA GLU A 124 6.75 -12.96 24.07
C GLU A 124 6.88 -11.43 23.93
N ILE A 125 6.48 -10.92 22.76
CA ILE A 125 6.59 -9.47 22.44
C ILE A 125 5.95 -8.59 23.51
N ASP A 126 4.88 -9.08 24.14
CA ASP A 126 4.18 -8.32 25.20
C ASP A 126 4.99 -8.20 26.49
N SER A 127 6.03 -9.04 26.66
CA SER A 127 6.95 -8.98 27.80
C SER A 127 7.97 -7.84 27.69
N TYR A 128 8.15 -7.25 26.52
CA TYR A 128 9.09 -6.13 26.33
C TYR A 128 8.47 -4.80 26.71
N THR A 129 9.30 -3.90 27.22
CA THR A 129 8.86 -2.53 27.53
C THR A 129 8.49 -1.77 26.26
N THR A 130 7.65 -0.75 26.38
CA THR A 130 7.25 0.10 25.26
C THR A 130 8.48 0.75 24.61
N ASP A 131 9.41 1.27 25.40
CA ASP A 131 10.63 1.92 24.89
C ASP A 131 11.47 0.98 24.06
N PHE A 132 11.61 -0.29 24.47
CA PHE A 132 12.32 -1.30 23.68
C PHE A 132 11.60 -1.57 22.37
N LYS A 133 10.26 -1.77 22.41
CA LYS A 133 9.46 -2.00 21.19
C LYS A 133 9.58 -0.82 20.23
N ASP A 134 9.55 0.41 20.73
CA ASP A 134 9.66 1.62 19.92
C ASP A 134 11.04 1.78 19.29
N GLN A 135 12.10 1.52 20.06
CA GLN A 135 13.47 1.64 19.61
C GLN A 135 13.79 0.64 18.48
N PHE A 136 13.35 -0.60 18.63
CA PHE A 136 13.67 -1.71 17.70
C PHE A 136 12.55 -2.03 16.71
N LYS A 137 11.45 -1.27 16.75
CA LYS A 137 10.24 -1.53 15.93
C LYS A 137 9.73 -2.97 16.07
N PHE A 138 9.68 -3.43 17.30
CA PHE A 138 9.37 -4.82 17.65
C PHE A 138 7.87 -5.00 17.92
N TYR A 139 7.06 -4.93 16.86
CA TYR A 139 5.60 -5.03 16.92
C TYR A 139 5.09 -6.22 16.11
N GLN A 140 3.95 -6.78 16.53
CA GLN A 140 3.24 -7.81 15.75
C GLN A 140 2.52 -7.24 14.54
N SER A 141 2.11 -5.99 14.60
CA SER A 141 1.41 -5.30 13.51
C SER A 141 1.80 -3.82 13.46
N TYR A 142 1.77 -3.27 12.26
CA TYR A 142 2.06 -1.87 11.99
C TYR A 142 0.81 -1.18 11.46
N PHE A 143 0.44 -0.07 12.08
CA PHE A 143 -0.77 0.69 11.80
C PHE A 143 -0.42 1.99 11.08
N PHE A 144 -1.09 2.24 9.95
CA PHE A 144 -0.95 3.48 9.21
C PHE A 144 -2.32 4.14 9.06
N PRO A 145 -2.55 5.29 9.69
CA PRO A 145 -3.79 6.01 9.58
C PRO A 145 -3.96 6.55 8.15
N PRO A 146 -5.19 6.51 7.62
CA PRO A 146 -5.49 7.15 6.34
C PRO A 146 -5.31 8.65 6.47
N THR A 147 -4.69 9.26 5.46
CA THR A 147 -4.47 10.70 5.39
C THR A 147 -4.72 11.13 3.94
N GLU A 148 -5.59 12.10 3.75
CA GLU A 148 -5.94 12.61 2.42
C GLU A 148 -4.70 13.14 1.69
N GLY A 149 -4.57 12.82 0.41
CA GLY A 149 -3.42 13.16 -0.41
C GLY A 149 -2.15 12.38 -0.13
N ARG A 150 -2.19 11.39 0.78
CA ARG A 150 -1.03 10.55 1.08
C ARG A 150 -1.03 9.28 0.27
N ILE A 151 0.16 8.92 -0.25
CA ILE A 151 0.42 7.63 -0.89
C ILE A 151 1.26 6.77 0.02
N LEU A 152 0.82 5.52 0.21
CA LEU A 152 1.58 4.46 0.83
C LEU A 152 1.90 3.40 -0.24
N VAL A 153 3.18 3.08 -0.44
CA VAL A 153 3.63 1.99 -1.31
C VAL A 153 4.36 0.97 -0.46
N PHE A 154 4.12 -0.31 -0.74
CA PHE A 154 4.65 -1.41 0.03
C PHE A 154 4.90 -2.65 -0.84
N PRO A 155 5.79 -3.57 -0.43
CA PRO A 155 5.97 -4.85 -1.09
C PRO A 155 4.67 -5.66 -1.14
N SER A 156 4.33 -6.17 -2.30
CA SER A 156 3.05 -6.81 -2.57
C SER A 156 2.74 -8.06 -1.72
N HIS A 157 3.78 -8.73 -1.23
CA HIS A 157 3.66 -9.94 -0.41
C HIS A 157 3.28 -9.65 1.05
N LEU A 158 3.32 -8.39 1.51
CA LEU A 158 2.95 -8.04 2.87
C LEU A 158 1.46 -8.26 3.10
N VAL A 159 1.16 -9.14 4.05
CA VAL A 159 -0.21 -9.41 4.47
C VAL A 159 -0.75 -8.21 5.23
N HIS A 160 -1.89 -7.68 4.79
CA HIS A 160 -2.51 -6.52 5.39
C HIS A 160 -4.04 -6.60 5.36
N LYS A 161 -4.66 -5.76 6.14
CA LYS A 161 -6.11 -5.54 6.19
C LYS A 161 -6.39 -4.05 6.28
N VAL A 162 -7.62 -3.67 6.02
CA VAL A 162 -8.10 -2.31 6.34
C VAL A 162 -9.20 -2.41 7.38
N GLU A 163 -9.03 -1.68 8.47
CA GLU A 163 -9.98 -1.68 9.59
C GLU A 163 -11.33 -1.10 9.19
N VAL A 164 -12.32 -1.41 10.01
CA VAL A 164 -13.70 -0.94 9.84
C VAL A 164 -13.73 0.60 9.81
N ASN A 165 -14.43 1.14 8.83
CA ASN A 165 -14.77 2.57 8.82
C ASN A 165 -15.78 2.85 9.94
N LYS A 166 -15.34 3.47 11.01
CA LYS A 166 -16.14 3.84 12.18
C LYS A 166 -16.64 5.29 12.11
N SER A 167 -16.27 6.01 11.06
CA SER A 167 -16.80 7.35 10.82
C SER A 167 -18.26 7.28 10.36
N ASN A 168 -18.90 8.41 10.20
CA ASN A 168 -20.24 8.54 9.64
C ASN A 168 -20.24 8.95 8.16
N GLU A 169 -19.08 8.91 7.51
CA GLU A 169 -18.88 9.28 6.12
C GLU A 169 -18.15 8.18 5.33
N ASP A 170 -18.25 8.24 4.00
CA ASP A 170 -17.51 7.35 3.12
C ASP A 170 -16.00 7.65 3.17
N ARG A 171 -15.18 6.60 3.28
CA ARG A 171 -13.76 6.65 2.98
C ARG A 171 -13.58 6.28 1.51
N ILE A 172 -12.82 7.11 0.77
CA ILE A 172 -12.53 6.89 -0.65
C ILE A 172 -11.02 6.75 -0.83
N SER A 173 -10.60 5.71 -1.53
CA SER A 173 -9.19 5.49 -1.86
C SER A 173 -9.02 4.88 -3.24
N VAL A 174 -7.87 5.13 -3.85
CA VAL A 174 -7.40 4.41 -5.03
C VAL A 174 -6.31 3.47 -4.59
N SER A 175 -6.52 2.18 -4.76
CA SER A 175 -5.48 1.17 -4.59
C SER A 175 -4.89 0.82 -5.95
N PHE A 176 -3.62 0.41 -5.96
CA PHE A 176 -2.93 0.08 -7.20
C PHE A 176 -1.87 -0.98 -7.00
N ASN A 177 -1.62 -1.73 -8.08
CA ASN A 177 -0.57 -2.72 -8.18
C ASN A 177 0.48 -2.26 -9.20
N ILE A 178 1.76 -2.42 -8.88
CA ILE A 178 2.88 -2.15 -9.77
C ILE A 178 3.56 -3.47 -10.10
N LYS A 179 3.53 -3.81 -11.38
CA LYS A 179 4.27 -4.96 -11.92
C LYS A 179 5.49 -4.46 -12.67
N LEU A 180 6.65 -4.94 -12.26
CA LEU A 180 7.93 -4.66 -12.88
C LEU A 180 8.29 -5.85 -13.79
N SER A 181 8.59 -5.60 -15.05
CA SER A 181 8.97 -6.64 -15.99
C SER A 181 10.06 -6.13 -16.95
N GLY A 182 10.85 -7.03 -17.52
CA GLY A 182 12.02 -6.65 -18.28
C GLY A 182 13.21 -6.37 -17.35
N GLY A 183 14.26 -5.89 -17.91
CA GLY A 183 15.53 -5.73 -17.23
C GLY A 183 16.41 -6.95 -17.46
N ARG A 184 17.53 -6.75 -18.13
CA ARG A 184 18.59 -7.75 -18.10
C ARG A 184 19.05 -7.83 -16.65
N MET A 185 18.88 -8.98 -16.00
CA MET A 185 19.67 -9.29 -14.83
C MET A 185 21.13 -9.13 -15.24
N LYS A 186 21.71 -7.95 -15.06
CA LYS A 186 23.15 -7.85 -14.97
C LYS A 186 23.48 -8.73 -13.77
N ARG A 187 24.03 -9.93 -14.01
CA ARG A 187 24.71 -10.66 -12.94
C ARG A 187 25.61 -9.61 -12.29
N ARG A 188 25.22 -9.13 -11.12
CA ARG A 188 26.14 -8.37 -10.28
C ARG A 188 27.31 -9.33 -10.11
N GLY A 189 28.47 -8.95 -10.67
CA GLY A 189 29.71 -9.66 -10.41
C GLY A 189 29.79 -9.87 -8.91
N ASN A 190 30.30 -11.01 -8.49
CA ASN A 190 30.37 -11.47 -7.11
C ASN A 190 30.37 -10.32 -6.11
N VAL A 191 29.19 -10.04 -5.54
CA VAL A 191 29.13 -9.23 -4.33
C VAL A 191 29.73 -10.13 -3.28
N SER A 192 30.99 -9.93 -2.97
CA SER A 192 31.61 -10.51 -1.80
C SER A 192 30.80 -9.97 -0.61
N ILE A 193 29.90 -10.79 -0.09
CA ILE A 193 29.29 -10.52 1.21
C ILE A 193 30.47 -10.44 2.18
N PRO A 194 30.66 -9.31 2.89
CA PRO A 194 31.68 -9.27 3.92
C PRO A 194 31.43 -10.47 4.84
N ARG A 195 32.36 -11.39 4.92
CA ARG A 195 32.35 -12.38 5.98
C ARG A 195 32.51 -11.59 7.27
N TRP A 196 31.46 -11.57 8.06
CA TRP A 196 31.55 -11.22 9.47
C TRP A 196 32.25 -12.39 10.14
N ASP A 197 33.58 -12.33 10.27
CA ASP A 197 34.32 -13.24 11.12
C ASP A 197 33.98 -12.90 12.57
N PHE A 198 32.92 -13.51 13.07
CA PHE A 198 32.70 -13.56 14.51
C PHE A 198 33.74 -14.49 15.11
N ASP A 199 34.75 -13.91 15.70
CA ASP A 199 35.69 -14.67 16.54
C ASP A 199 34.96 -15.11 17.83
N TRP A 200 34.55 -16.36 17.85
CA TRP A 200 33.96 -17.00 19.01
C TRP A 200 35.02 -17.50 19.97
N SER A 201 36.31 -17.17 19.81
CA SER A 201 37.34 -17.47 20.81
C SER A 201 37.09 -16.61 22.04
N GLY A 202 36.09 -17.03 22.85
CA GLY A 202 35.84 -16.45 24.16
C GLY A 202 37.06 -16.63 25.05
N ASN A 203 37.88 -15.61 25.10
CA ASN A 203 38.81 -15.46 26.20
C ASN A 203 38.03 -14.80 27.36
N LYS A 204 38.00 -15.57 28.45
CA LYS A 204 37.49 -15.24 29.78
C LYS A 204 38.16 -13.99 30.34
#